data_7912db5330ebba374b76526392a8f352
#
_entry.id   7912db5330ebba374b76526392a8f352
#
_cell.length_a   1.000
_cell.length_b   1.000
_cell.length_c   1.000
_cell.angle_alpha   90.00
_cell.angle_beta   90.00
_cell.angle_gamma   90.00
#
_symmetry.space_group_name_H-M   'P 1'
#
loop_
_entity.id
_entity.type
_entity.pdbx_description
1 polymer ?
#
loop_
_entity_poly.entity_id
_entity_poly.type
_entity_poly.pdbx_seq_one_letter_code
_entity_poly.pdbx_strand_id
1 'polypeptide(L)'
;PGVEHGIRVVSDLQMRNIYLRPALAATLDSQVQVIEVGGLLRELIVTLVEQGDSGDAGYYDAVVGLALLELQRARRASIRIAMPLEADRRLVNACQAVMAAPSLAIPFEHHAEAAGASVRTLARLFQNHLGMGFAEWRRQVQLATAVAELIQGQSVSAIARSLGYSPSSFSDMFRRELGVAPSHYVG
;
A
#
# COMPACT_ATOMS: atom_id res chain seq x y z
N PRO A 1 -13.65 -11.63 0.72
CA PRO A 1 -14.33 -12.35 1.79
C PRO A 1 -13.51 -13.59 2.17
N GLY A 2 -13.37 -13.87 3.47
CA GLY A 2 -12.67 -15.06 3.97
C GLY A 2 -11.14 -14.96 4.05
N VAL A 3 -10.54 -13.84 3.74
CA VAL A 3 -9.11 -13.61 3.96
C VAL A 3 -8.93 -12.87 5.29
N GLU A 4 -8.21 -13.48 6.22
CA GLU A 4 -7.85 -12.83 7.48
C GLU A 4 -6.92 -11.64 7.19
N HIS A 5 -7.23 -10.50 7.74
CA HIS A 5 -6.46 -9.29 7.57
C HIS A 5 -6.39 -8.50 8.87
N GLY A 6 -5.27 -7.83 9.08
CA GLY A 6 -5.04 -6.99 10.25
C GLY A 6 -4.66 -5.57 9.83
N ILE A 7 -5.06 -4.59 10.63
CA ILE A 7 -4.67 -3.20 10.45
C ILE A 7 -3.88 -2.76 11.67
N ARG A 8 -2.67 -2.25 11.44
CA ARG A 8 -1.88 -1.57 12.47
C ARG A 8 -1.87 -0.08 12.18
N VAL A 9 -2.43 0.69 13.08
CA VAL A 9 -2.40 2.15 13.01
C VAL A 9 -1.07 2.65 13.57
N VAL A 10 -0.35 3.46 12.79
CA VAL A 10 0.95 4.03 13.15
C VAL A 10 0.85 5.54 13.42
N SER A 11 -0.19 6.18 12.86
CA SER A 11 -0.53 7.59 13.05
C SER A 11 -2.04 7.76 12.98
N ASP A 12 -2.54 8.99 13.01
CA ASP A 12 -3.97 9.26 12.85
C ASP A 12 -4.50 8.65 11.56
N LEU A 13 -5.52 7.80 11.67
CA LEU A 13 -6.12 7.09 10.55
C LEU A 13 -7.62 7.39 10.47
N GLN A 14 -8.07 7.92 9.35
CA GLN A 14 -9.48 7.96 8.99
C GLN A 14 -9.78 6.79 8.05
N MET A 15 -10.42 5.75 8.57
CA MET A 15 -10.76 4.57 7.80
C MET A 15 -12.25 4.58 7.43
N ARG A 16 -12.53 4.29 6.16
CA ARG A 16 -13.88 4.07 5.64
C ARG A 16 -13.96 2.69 5.02
N ASN A 17 -14.85 1.86 5.52
CA ASN A 17 -15.05 0.50 5.02
C ASN A 17 -16.36 0.40 4.26
N ILE A 18 -16.32 -0.29 3.11
CA ILE A 18 -17.49 -0.70 2.37
C ILE A 18 -17.54 -2.22 2.38
N TYR A 19 -18.69 -2.77 2.76
CA TYR A 19 -18.96 -4.20 2.69
C TYR A 19 -19.87 -4.48 1.51
N LEU A 20 -19.36 -5.25 0.53
CA LEU A 20 -20.13 -5.63 -0.63
C LEU A 20 -20.87 -6.94 -0.39
N ARG A 21 -22.15 -7.03 -0.81
CA ARG A 21 -22.88 -8.30 -0.85
C ARG A 21 -22.14 -9.28 -1.76
N PRO A 22 -22.14 -10.59 -1.46
CA PRO A 22 -21.42 -11.59 -2.27
C PRO A 22 -21.70 -11.52 -3.76
N ALA A 23 -22.97 -11.26 -4.16
CA ALA A 23 -23.36 -11.13 -5.55
C ALA A 23 -22.68 -9.95 -6.27
N LEU A 24 -22.49 -8.83 -5.57
CA LEU A 24 -21.76 -7.66 -6.11
C LEU A 24 -20.24 -7.88 -6.07
N ALA A 25 -19.74 -8.51 -5.02
CA ALA A 25 -18.33 -8.83 -4.91
C ALA A 25 -17.85 -9.82 -6.01
N ALA A 26 -18.73 -10.69 -6.50
CA ALA A 26 -18.44 -11.62 -7.59
C ALA A 26 -18.14 -10.92 -8.94
N THR A 27 -18.52 -9.66 -9.09
CA THR A 27 -18.19 -8.86 -10.28
C THR A 27 -16.79 -8.23 -10.24
N LEU A 28 -16.13 -8.30 -9.08
CA LEU A 28 -14.76 -7.82 -8.87
C LEU A 28 -13.76 -8.99 -8.91
N ASP A 29 -12.50 -8.66 -9.13
CA ASP A 29 -11.43 -9.67 -9.07
C ASP A 29 -11.41 -10.34 -7.68
N SER A 30 -11.26 -11.67 -7.66
CA SER A 30 -11.24 -12.47 -6.42
C SER A 30 -9.96 -12.31 -5.61
N GLN A 31 -8.92 -11.69 -6.17
CA GLN A 31 -7.66 -11.49 -5.49
C GLN A 31 -7.67 -10.23 -4.62
N VAL A 32 -6.97 -10.30 -3.48
CA VAL A 32 -6.72 -9.12 -2.65
C VAL A 32 -5.84 -8.14 -3.42
N GLN A 33 -6.32 -6.92 -3.59
CA GLN A 33 -5.66 -5.90 -4.39
C GLN A 33 -5.65 -4.57 -3.64
N VAL A 34 -4.60 -3.80 -3.86
CA VAL A 34 -4.57 -2.38 -3.53
C VAL A 34 -4.89 -1.61 -4.81
N ILE A 35 -5.83 -0.69 -4.74
CA ILE A 35 -6.25 0.14 -5.87
C ILE A 35 -6.03 1.62 -5.55
N GLU A 36 -5.82 2.41 -6.59
CA GLU A 36 -5.81 3.88 -6.47
C GLU A 36 -7.26 4.37 -6.44
N VAL A 37 -7.61 5.09 -5.37
CA VAL A 37 -8.94 5.67 -5.22
C VAL A 37 -8.93 7.07 -5.83
N GLY A 38 -9.47 7.20 -7.05
CA GLY A 38 -9.66 8.49 -7.72
C GLY A 38 -10.69 9.38 -7.01
N GLY A 39 -10.70 10.67 -7.33
CA GLY A 39 -11.57 11.65 -6.67
C GLY A 39 -13.05 11.27 -6.72
N LEU A 40 -13.56 10.82 -7.88
CA LEU A 40 -14.95 10.38 -8.01
C LEU A 40 -15.27 9.19 -7.12
N LEU A 41 -14.43 8.14 -7.14
CA LEU A 41 -14.63 6.96 -6.30
C LEU A 41 -14.59 7.33 -4.82
N ARG A 42 -13.69 8.24 -4.42
CA ARG A 42 -13.61 8.74 -3.05
C ARG A 42 -14.92 9.39 -2.60
N GLU A 43 -15.48 10.30 -3.40
CA GLU A 43 -16.74 10.98 -3.07
C GLU A 43 -17.93 10.02 -3.05
N LEU A 44 -17.98 9.04 -3.96
CA LEU A 44 -18.99 7.99 -3.93
C LEU A 44 -18.91 7.14 -2.64
N ILE A 45 -17.69 6.79 -2.20
CA ILE A 45 -17.46 6.09 -0.93
C ILE A 45 -17.95 6.92 0.26
N VAL A 46 -17.62 8.21 0.29
CA VAL A 46 -18.08 9.13 1.34
C VAL A 46 -19.60 9.18 1.38
N THR A 47 -20.24 9.37 0.21
CA THR A 47 -21.70 9.41 0.07
C THR A 47 -22.35 8.13 0.60
N LEU A 48 -21.84 6.95 0.24
CA LEU A 48 -22.36 5.66 0.70
C LEU A 48 -22.23 5.46 2.22
N VAL A 49 -21.14 5.97 2.82
CA VAL A 49 -20.90 5.87 4.26
C VAL A 49 -21.75 6.86 5.04
N GLU A 50 -21.91 8.09 4.54
CA GLU A 50 -22.61 9.17 5.26
C GLU A 50 -24.14 9.11 5.13
N GLN A 51 -24.63 8.76 3.95
CA GLN A 51 -26.09 8.73 3.69
C GLN A 51 -26.73 7.39 4.06
N GLY A 52 -25.98 6.30 4.05
CA GLY A 52 -26.51 4.96 4.32
C GLY A 52 -27.73 4.63 3.44
N ASP A 53 -28.65 3.80 3.97
CA ASP A 53 -29.89 3.38 3.29
C ASP A 53 -31.07 4.37 3.53
N SER A 54 -30.78 5.58 4.01
CA SER A 54 -31.77 6.57 4.42
C SER A 54 -32.10 7.57 3.32
N GLY A 55 -32.80 7.16 2.27
CA GLY A 55 -33.14 8.10 1.21
C GLY A 55 -33.86 7.49 0.02
N ASP A 56 -33.72 8.11 -1.12
CA ASP A 56 -34.21 7.65 -2.40
C ASP A 56 -33.46 6.37 -2.83
N ALA A 57 -34.15 5.24 -2.86
CA ALA A 57 -33.58 3.94 -3.24
C ALA A 57 -32.98 3.99 -4.66
N GLY A 58 -33.58 4.76 -5.58
CA GLY A 58 -33.07 4.92 -6.93
C GLY A 58 -31.73 5.65 -6.96
N TYR A 59 -31.58 6.69 -6.13
CA TYR A 59 -30.32 7.40 -5.98
C TYR A 59 -29.22 6.50 -5.37
N TYR A 60 -29.56 5.78 -4.29
CA TYR A 60 -28.62 4.86 -3.65
C TYR A 60 -28.12 3.78 -4.62
N ASP A 61 -29.03 3.15 -5.36
CA ASP A 61 -28.66 2.14 -6.36
C ASP A 61 -27.78 2.71 -7.48
N ALA A 62 -28.03 3.94 -7.91
CA ALA A 62 -27.19 4.61 -8.90
C ALA A 62 -25.78 4.88 -8.37
N VAL A 63 -25.64 5.35 -7.11
CA VAL A 63 -24.35 5.59 -6.45
C VAL A 63 -23.59 4.28 -6.27
N VAL A 64 -24.25 3.21 -5.82
CA VAL A 64 -23.64 1.86 -5.71
C VAL A 64 -23.17 1.36 -7.08
N GLY A 65 -24.03 1.49 -8.11
CA GLY A 65 -23.69 1.06 -9.48
C GLY A 65 -22.45 1.80 -10.01
N LEU A 66 -22.40 3.12 -9.83
CA LEU A 66 -21.28 3.93 -10.28
C LEU A 66 -20.00 3.61 -9.48
N ALA A 67 -20.10 3.43 -8.15
CA ALA A 67 -18.97 3.03 -7.32
C ALA A 67 -18.39 1.67 -7.75
N LEU A 68 -19.22 0.70 -8.10
CA LEU A 68 -18.78 -0.60 -8.63
C LEU A 68 -18.05 -0.46 -9.96
N LEU A 69 -18.56 0.37 -10.88
CA LEU A 69 -17.90 0.65 -12.14
C LEU A 69 -16.52 1.32 -11.93
N GLU A 70 -16.44 2.29 -11.03
CA GLU A 70 -15.18 2.95 -10.70
C GLU A 70 -14.19 1.98 -10.01
N LEU A 71 -14.66 1.07 -9.15
CA LEU A 71 -13.82 0.01 -8.56
C LEU A 71 -13.27 -0.94 -9.64
N GLN A 72 -14.08 -1.32 -10.64
CA GLN A 72 -13.62 -2.18 -11.74
C GLN A 72 -12.60 -1.48 -12.64
N ARG A 73 -12.72 -0.16 -12.82
CA ARG A 73 -11.83 0.67 -13.64
C ARG A 73 -10.61 1.18 -12.87
N ALA A 74 -10.65 1.10 -11.54
CA ALA A 74 -9.58 1.61 -10.69
C ALA A 74 -8.24 0.97 -11.08
N ARG A 75 -7.21 1.81 -11.18
CA ARG A 75 -5.86 1.32 -11.43
C ARG A 75 -5.41 0.51 -10.23
N ARG A 76 -4.82 -0.64 -10.51
CA ARG A 76 -4.16 -1.41 -9.47
C ARG A 76 -2.96 -0.59 -8.98
N ALA A 77 -2.89 -0.34 -7.69
CA ALA A 77 -1.70 0.27 -7.13
C ALA A 77 -0.52 -0.68 -7.37
N SER A 78 0.55 -0.15 -7.89
CA SER A 78 1.79 -0.90 -8.11
C SER A 78 2.47 -1.28 -6.78
N ILE A 79 1.99 -0.71 -5.65
CA ILE A 79 2.53 -0.93 -4.32
C ILE A 79 1.84 -2.14 -3.68
N ARG A 80 2.63 -3.17 -3.38
CA ARG A 80 2.18 -4.39 -2.69
C ARG A 80 3.13 -4.69 -1.54
N ILE A 81 2.71 -4.41 -0.32
CA ILE A 81 3.49 -4.76 0.87
C ILE A 81 2.88 -6.05 1.45
N ALA A 82 3.47 -7.19 1.10
CA ALA A 82 3.13 -8.43 1.76
C ALA A 82 3.71 -8.44 3.18
N MET A 83 2.86 -8.74 4.18
CA MET A 83 3.30 -8.86 5.57
C MET A 83 3.29 -10.33 5.99
N PRO A 84 4.35 -10.80 6.65
CA PRO A 84 4.42 -12.17 7.15
C PRO A 84 3.61 -12.27 8.47
N LEU A 85 2.30 -12.57 8.38
CA LEU A 85 1.42 -12.58 9.55
C LEU A 85 1.71 -13.75 10.51
N GLU A 86 2.04 -14.93 9.98
CA GLU A 86 2.36 -16.16 10.75
C GLU A 86 3.72 -16.75 10.36
N ALA A 87 4.68 -15.91 10.02
CA ALA A 87 5.99 -16.34 9.56
C ALA A 87 7.01 -16.44 10.70
N ASP A 88 8.20 -16.92 10.36
CA ASP A 88 9.39 -16.90 11.21
C ASP A 88 9.62 -15.51 11.84
N ARG A 89 9.77 -15.46 13.16
CA ARG A 89 9.95 -14.21 13.92
C ARG A 89 11.10 -13.33 13.38
N ARG A 90 12.14 -13.94 12.83
CA ARG A 90 13.26 -13.21 12.21
C ARG A 90 12.80 -12.40 11.00
N LEU A 91 11.94 -12.97 10.16
CA LEU A 91 11.35 -12.26 9.03
C LEU A 91 10.44 -11.12 9.51
N VAL A 92 9.58 -11.39 10.49
CA VAL A 92 8.67 -10.37 11.07
C VAL A 92 9.48 -9.19 11.63
N ASN A 93 10.52 -9.47 12.42
CA ASN A 93 11.38 -8.43 13.00
C ASN A 93 12.10 -7.61 11.92
N ALA A 94 12.64 -8.27 10.89
CA ALA A 94 13.27 -7.58 9.76
C ALA A 94 12.29 -6.69 9.00
N CYS A 95 11.08 -7.17 8.71
CA CYS A 95 10.04 -6.38 8.06
C CYS A 95 9.64 -5.15 8.92
N GLN A 96 9.46 -5.33 10.23
CA GLN A 96 9.14 -4.23 11.14
C GLN A 96 10.25 -3.18 11.19
N ALA A 97 11.51 -3.60 11.25
CA ALA A 97 12.66 -2.69 11.24
C ALA A 97 12.74 -1.86 9.95
N VAL A 98 12.51 -2.49 8.79
CA VAL A 98 12.47 -1.78 7.51
C VAL A 98 11.28 -0.83 7.42
N MET A 99 10.11 -1.21 7.91
CA MET A 99 8.93 -0.33 7.92
C MET A 99 9.15 0.90 8.82
N ALA A 100 9.88 0.75 9.91
CA ALA A 100 10.22 1.87 10.79
C ALA A 100 11.26 2.81 10.17
N ALA A 101 12.20 2.29 9.37
CA ALA A 101 13.26 3.05 8.73
C ALA A 101 13.61 2.46 7.35
N PRO A 102 12.86 2.76 6.29
CA PRO A 102 13.02 2.13 4.98
C PRO A 102 14.19 2.70 4.15
N SER A 103 15.20 3.29 4.79
CA SER A 103 16.32 3.93 4.12
C SER A 103 17.27 2.93 3.44
N LEU A 104 17.80 3.32 2.27
CA LEU A 104 18.88 2.58 1.59
C LEU A 104 20.21 2.62 2.37
N ALA A 105 20.38 3.58 3.28
CA ALA A 105 21.57 3.70 4.11
C ALA A 105 21.75 2.52 5.06
N ILE A 106 20.68 1.75 5.34
CA ILE A 106 20.73 0.54 6.17
C ILE A 106 20.91 -0.67 5.28
N PRO A 107 22.08 -1.35 5.29
CA PRO A 107 22.33 -2.50 4.44
C PRO A 107 21.53 -3.73 4.87
N PHE A 108 21.34 -4.68 3.97
CA PHE A 108 20.59 -5.91 4.26
C PHE A 108 21.24 -6.77 5.36
N GLU A 109 22.56 -6.75 5.39
CA GLU A 109 23.36 -7.43 6.40
C GLU A 109 23.01 -6.98 7.81
N HIS A 110 22.81 -5.69 8.00
CA HIS A 110 22.39 -5.11 9.29
C HIS A 110 21.01 -5.61 9.71
N HIS A 111 20.06 -5.65 8.78
CA HIS A 111 18.70 -6.19 9.06
C HIS A 111 18.76 -7.69 9.39
N ALA A 112 19.64 -8.45 8.73
CA ALA A 112 19.81 -9.87 9.00
C ALA A 112 20.41 -10.10 10.40
N GLU A 113 21.46 -9.39 10.76
CA GLU A 113 22.11 -9.44 12.08
C GLU A 113 21.11 -9.05 13.18
N ALA A 114 20.43 -7.92 13.04
CA ALA A 114 19.44 -7.44 14.01
C ALA A 114 18.26 -8.42 14.20
N ALA A 115 17.92 -9.17 13.16
CA ALA A 115 16.90 -10.21 13.22
C ALA A 115 17.42 -11.57 13.75
N GLY A 116 18.70 -11.70 14.04
CA GLY A 116 19.31 -12.96 14.49
C GLY A 116 19.39 -14.02 13.37
N ALA A 117 19.59 -13.59 12.12
CA ALA A 117 19.67 -14.47 10.96
C ALA A 117 20.92 -14.20 10.12
N SER A 118 21.41 -15.22 9.42
CA SER A 118 22.37 -14.97 8.33
C SER A 118 21.64 -14.31 7.14
N VAL A 119 22.38 -13.55 6.33
CA VAL A 119 21.87 -12.95 5.07
C VAL A 119 21.19 -14.00 4.19
N ARG A 120 21.81 -15.17 4.04
CA ARG A 120 21.24 -16.29 3.28
C ARG A 120 19.91 -16.79 3.85
N THR A 121 19.83 -16.92 5.16
CA THR A 121 18.60 -17.36 5.84
C THR A 121 17.49 -16.33 5.64
N LEU A 122 17.78 -15.06 5.88
CA LEU A 122 16.78 -14.00 5.75
C LEU A 122 16.33 -13.85 4.30
N ALA A 123 17.23 -13.90 3.31
CA ALA A 123 16.89 -13.86 1.89
C ALA A 123 15.94 -15.00 1.49
N ARG A 124 16.17 -16.22 1.99
CA ARG A 124 15.28 -17.37 1.75
C ARG A 124 13.90 -17.17 2.41
N LEU A 125 13.86 -16.58 3.59
CA LEU A 125 12.59 -16.28 4.27
C LEU A 125 11.77 -15.25 3.48
N PHE A 126 12.38 -14.19 2.96
CA PHE A 126 11.70 -13.24 2.07
C PHE A 126 11.11 -13.94 0.85
N GLN A 127 11.91 -14.75 0.15
CA GLN A 127 11.45 -15.46 -1.04
C GLN A 127 10.32 -16.45 -0.76
N ASN A 128 10.45 -17.25 0.31
CA ASN A 128 9.49 -18.32 0.62
C ASN A 128 8.15 -17.80 1.17
N HIS A 129 8.17 -16.73 1.98
CA HIS A 129 6.96 -16.25 2.65
C HIS A 129 6.32 -15.06 1.95
N LEU A 130 7.11 -14.23 1.23
CA LEU A 130 6.60 -13.02 0.58
C LEU A 130 6.65 -13.11 -0.94
N GLY A 131 7.25 -14.17 -1.52
CA GLY A 131 7.34 -14.39 -2.96
C GLY A 131 8.28 -13.42 -3.68
N MET A 132 9.04 -12.61 -2.94
CA MET A 132 9.92 -11.58 -3.51
C MET A 132 11.20 -11.42 -2.67
N GLY A 133 12.23 -10.80 -3.28
CA GLY A 133 13.49 -10.51 -2.59
C GLY A 133 13.38 -9.29 -1.66
N PHE A 134 14.32 -9.18 -0.71
CA PHE A 134 14.40 -8.06 0.24
C PHE A 134 14.43 -6.69 -0.45
N ALA A 135 15.24 -6.52 -1.48
CA ALA A 135 15.38 -5.23 -2.16
C ALA A 135 14.08 -4.79 -2.83
N GLU A 136 13.35 -5.72 -3.42
CA GLU A 136 12.04 -5.48 -4.02
C GLU A 136 11.01 -5.14 -2.94
N TRP A 137 10.94 -5.93 -1.87
CA TRP A 137 10.03 -5.68 -0.76
C TRP A 137 10.30 -4.32 -0.09
N ARG A 138 11.57 -4.00 0.20
CA ARG A 138 11.94 -2.69 0.75
C ARG A 138 11.53 -1.55 -0.17
N ARG A 139 11.67 -1.71 -1.49
CA ARG A 139 11.22 -0.71 -2.47
C ARG A 139 9.72 -0.45 -2.39
N GLN A 140 8.91 -1.50 -2.18
CA GLN A 140 7.47 -1.33 -1.99
C GLN A 140 7.15 -0.52 -0.72
N VAL A 141 7.86 -0.77 0.37
CA VAL A 141 7.75 0.02 1.60
C VAL A 141 8.15 1.47 1.36
N GLN A 142 9.27 1.70 0.67
CA GLN A 142 9.74 3.05 0.33
C GLN A 142 8.73 3.83 -0.52
N LEU A 143 8.11 3.18 -1.49
CA LEU A 143 7.07 3.79 -2.31
C LEU A 143 5.83 4.15 -1.48
N ALA A 144 5.37 3.26 -0.61
CA ALA A 144 4.24 3.55 0.27
C ALA A 144 4.53 4.73 1.22
N THR A 145 5.74 4.75 1.81
CA THR A 145 6.19 5.87 2.66
C THR A 145 6.23 7.17 1.85
N ALA A 146 6.83 7.13 0.66
CA ALA A 146 6.92 8.30 -0.21
C ALA A 146 5.55 8.88 -0.60
N VAL A 147 4.60 8.01 -0.95
CA VAL A 147 3.23 8.41 -1.28
C VAL A 147 2.55 9.07 -0.08
N ALA A 148 2.68 8.47 1.12
CA ALA A 148 2.11 9.03 2.34
C ALA A 148 2.71 10.42 2.67
N GLU A 149 4.03 10.57 2.57
CA GLU A 149 4.72 11.84 2.82
C GLU A 149 4.40 12.92 1.76
N LEU A 150 4.25 12.53 0.48
CA LEU A 150 3.79 13.45 -0.58
C LEU A 150 2.38 13.98 -0.29
N ILE A 151 1.45 13.10 0.12
CA ILE A 151 0.08 13.50 0.49
C ILE A 151 0.08 14.47 1.68
N GLN A 152 1.04 14.33 2.60
CA GLN A 152 1.24 15.26 3.72
C GLN A 152 1.96 16.56 3.33
N GLY A 153 2.26 16.77 2.05
CA GLY A 153 2.90 17.99 1.53
C GLY A 153 4.42 18.02 1.72
N GLN A 154 5.07 16.92 2.04
CA GLN A 154 6.52 16.88 2.12
C GLN A 154 7.17 17.05 0.75
N SER A 155 8.31 17.74 0.72
CA SER A 155 9.02 17.98 -0.54
C SER A 155 9.68 16.70 -1.08
N VAL A 156 9.66 16.52 -2.40
CA VAL A 156 10.31 15.39 -3.08
C VAL A 156 11.78 15.23 -2.66
N SER A 157 12.49 16.33 -2.47
CA SER A 157 13.90 16.31 -2.05
C SER A 157 14.08 15.86 -0.59
N ALA A 158 13.14 16.18 0.30
CA ALA A 158 13.17 15.72 1.68
C ALA A 158 12.93 14.21 1.74
N ILE A 159 11.90 13.74 1.03
CA ILE A 159 11.55 12.32 0.91
C ILE A 159 12.71 11.51 0.32
N ALA A 160 13.31 11.98 -0.76
CA ALA A 160 14.45 11.30 -1.36
C ALA A 160 15.60 11.10 -0.35
N ARG A 161 15.95 12.17 0.39
CA ARG A 161 17.01 12.10 1.40
C ARG A 161 16.68 11.16 2.55
N SER A 162 15.46 11.18 3.08
CA SER A 162 15.03 10.28 4.18
C SER A 162 15.13 8.83 3.77
N LEU A 163 14.78 8.52 2.52
CA LEU A 163 14.84 7.17 1.95
C LEU A 163 16.25 6.76 1.47
N GLY A 164 17.24 7.66 1.53
CA GLY A 164 18.62 7.37 1.15
C GLY A 164 18.90 7.47 -0.35
N TYR A 165 18.08 8.21 -1.10
CA TYR A 165 18.27 8.46 -2.53
C TYR A 165 18.79 9.87 -2.81
N SER A 166 19.45 10.04 -3.96
CA SER A 166 19.52 11.37 -4.58
C SER A 166 18.13 11.75 -5.13
N PRO A 167 17.78 13.06 -5.23
CA PRO A 167 16.48 13.47 -5.78
C PRO A 167 16.21 12.94 -7.19
N SER A 168 17.22 12.85 -8.05
CA SER A 168 17.10 12.28 -9.40
C SER A 168 16.81 10.79 -9.37
N SER A 169 17.62 10.01 -8.62
CA SER A 169 17.44 8.55 -8.51
C SER A 169 16.10 8.19 -7.90
N PHE A 170 15.63 8.97 -6.92
CA PHE A 170 14.28 8.81 -6.34
C PHE A 170 13.20 9.04 -7.39
N SER A 171 13.27 10.15 -8.13
CA SER A 171 12.27 10.50 -9.16
C SER A 171 12.21 9.45 -10.27
N ASP A 172 13.34 8.92 -10.68
CA ASP A 172 13.42 7.85 -11.69
C ASP A 172 12.82 6.53 -11.16
N MET A 173 13.17 6.15 -9.95
CA MET A 173 12.59 4.97 -9.29
C MET A 173 11.07 5.11 -9.15
N PHE A 174 10.60 6.23 -8.63
CA PHE A 174 9.18 6.50 -8.41
C PHE A 174 8.38 6.47 -9.73
N ARG A 175 8.90 7.15 -10.78
CA ARG A 175 8.27 7.14 -12.11
C ARG A 175 8.24 5.76 -12.74
N ARG A 176 9.29 4.97 -12.59
CA ARG A 176 9.35 3.61 -13.13
C ARG A 176 8.32 2.69 -12.47
N GLU A 177 8.13 2.83 -11.16
CA GLU A 177 7.25 1.95 -10.38
C GLU A 177 5.77 2.41 -10.44
N LEU A 178 5.50 3.72 -10.47
CA LEU A 178 4.15 4.28 -10.39
C LEU A 178 3.67 4.94 -11.70
N GLY A 179 4.53 5.04 -12.71
CA GLY A 179 4.17 5.59 -14.03
C GLY A 179 4.13 7.11 -14.10
N VAL A 180 4.21 7.82 -12.96
CA VAL A 180 4.14 9.28 -12.87
C VAL A 180 5.29 9.83 -12.04
N ALA A 181 5.68 11.09 -12.29
CA ALA A 181 6.70 11.74 -11.47
C ALA A 181 6.14 12.08 -10.08
N PRO A 182 6.97 12.05 -9.00
CA PRO A 182 6.52 12.37 -7.65
C PRO A 182 5.89 13.77 -7.54
N SER A 183 6.38 14.75 -8.30
CA SER A 183 5.84 16.12 -8.35
C SER A 183 4.43 16.23 -8.95
N HIS A 184 3.97 15.21 -9.67
CA HIS A 184 2.64 15.15 -10.30
C HIS A 184 1.73 14.11 -9.64
N TYR A 185 2.18 13.49 -8.54
CA TYR A 185 1.41 12.42 -7.90
C TYR A 185 0.27 12.97 -7.03
N VAL A 186 0.41 14.18 -6.51
CA VAL A 186 -0.52 14.86 -5.57
C VAL A 186 -1.09 16.14 -6.22
N GLY A 187 -1.19 16.17 -7.53
CA GLY A 187 -1.76 17.28 -8.29
C GLY A 187 -3.19 17.02 -8.72
#